data_09295ad5783182ff85d469877a4e8e2a
#
_entry.id   09295ad5783182ff85d469877a4e8e2a
#
_cell.length_a   1.000
_cell.length_b   1.000
_cell.length_c   1.000
_cell.angle_alpha   90.00
_cell.angle_beta   90.00
_cell.angle_gamma   90.00
#
_symmetry.space_group_name_H-M   'P 1'
#
loop_
_entity.id
_entity.type
_entity.pdbx_description
1 polymer ?
#
loop_
_entity_poly.entity_id
_entity_poly.type
_entity_poly.pdbx_seq_one_letter_code
_entity_poly.pdbx_strand_id
1 'polypeptide(L)'
;MQAISEKVQCGELAPEDIIGIPQIRGETSEFLPPKMIARKEPYVLFLDELNACTQEVQKAFYSLIHERRIGEYHLPEGSIVIGAGNRAEDSAIVKTMSSALLNRMFHVQLKADVGQWIKWAQAEGLHPWVIDYIIQRPDHLFSEPPKTEEPFSIPRSWHMLSDALKEYRAGEQDISQETLKMMAYACLLEQHAGMFLA
;
A
#
# COMPACT_ATOMS: atom_id res chain seq x y z
N MET A 1 -9.44 15.03 17.57
CA MET A 1 -9.37 15.67 16.23
C MET A 1 -8.95 14.57 15.26
N GLN A 2 -9.85 14.17 14.37
CA GLN A 2 -9.55 13.15 13.39
C GLN A 2 -8.64 13.79 12.34
N ALA A 3 -7.41 13.32 12.20
CA ALA A 3 -6.50 13.84 11.21
C ALA A 3 -7.06 13.50 9.82
N ILE A 4 -7.25 14.50 8.97
CA ILE A 4 -7.57 14.29 7.57
C ILE A 4 -6.35 13.66 6.93
N SER A 5 -6.53 12.48 6.31
CA SER A 5 -5.47 11.81 5.56
C SER A 5 -5.85 11.77 4.08
N GLU A 6 -4.92 12.13 3.22
CA GLU A 6 -5.04 12.03 1.76
C GLU A 6 -4.03 11.03 1.26
N LYS A 7 -4.49 10.03 0.51
CA LYS A 7 -3.64 9.01 -0.10
C LYS A 7 -3.46 9.31 -1.58
N VAL A 8 -2.21 9.35 -2.01
CA VAL A 8 -1.82 9.57 -3.40
C VAL A 8 -1.02 8.36 -3.88
N GLN A 9 -1.51 7.71 -4.95
CA GLN A 9 -0.85 6.58 -5.58
C GLN A 9 0.20 7.10 -6.58
N CYS A 10 1.47 7.04 -6.21
CA CYS A 10 2.54 7.70 -6.97
C CYS A 10 2.90 6.98 -8.27
N GLY A 11 2.72 5.67 -8.36
CA GLY A 11 3.10 4.86 -9.52
C GLY A 11 2.36 5.20 -10.81
N GLU A 12 1.16 5.79 -10.70
CA GLU A 12 0.29 6.11 -11.84
C GLU A 12 0.33 7.59 -12.25
N LEU A 13 1.10 8.43 -11.53
CA LEU A 13 1.12 9.87 -11.73
C LEU A 13 2.08 10.31 -12.81
N ALA A 14 1.66 11.34 -13.56
CA ALA A 14 2.54 12.19 -14.36
C ALA A 14 3.00 13.41 -13.51
N PRO A 15 4.12 14.08 -13.88
CA PRO A 15 4.58 15.26 -13.16
C PRO A 15 3.53 16.37 -13.08
N GLU A 16 2.69 16.52 -14.11
CA GLU A 16 1.62 17.51 -14.20
C GLU A 16 0.53 17.29 -13.15
N ASP A 17 0.30 16.04 -12.78
CA ASP A 17 -0.69 15.67 -11.75
C ASP A 17 -0.27 16.15 -10.36
N ILE A 18 1.03 16.48 -10.19
CA ILE A 18 1.58 16.95 -8.92
C ILE A 18 1.80 18.47 -8.98
N ILE A 19 2.45 18.96 -10.04
CA ILE A 19 2.80 20.38 -10.20
C ILE A 19 1.55 21.21 -10.42
N GLY A 20 0.54 20.63 -11.07
CA GLY A 20 -0.70 21.29 -11.44
C GLY A 20 -0.64 21.93 -12.84
N ILE A 21 -1.66 22.72 -13.16
CA ILE A 21 -1.86 23.32 -14.49
C ILE A 21 -1.51 24.79 -14.44
N PRO A 22 -0.67 25.29 -15.38
CA PRO A 22 -0.38 26.73 -15.47
C PRO A 22 -1.64 27.49 -15.92
N GLN A 23 -1.92 28.58 -15.22
CA GLN A 23 -2.94 29.55 -15.60
C GLN A 23 -2.32 30.92 -15.79
N ILE A 24 -2.77 31.65 -16.81
CA ILE A 24 -2.34 33.01 -17.05
C ILE A 24 -3.14 33.97 -16.14
N ARG A 25 -2.43 34.74 -15.33
CA ARG A 25 -2.99 35.83 -14.53
C ARG A 25 -2.29 37.15 -14.87
N GLY A 26 -2.96 37.99 -15.62
CA GLY A 26 -2.39 39.22 -16.12
C GLY A 26 -1.20 38.97 -17.05
N GLU A 27 -0.01 39.42 -16.69
CA GLU A 27 1.23 39.27 -17.45
C GLU A 27 2.09 38.06 -16.96
N THR A 28 1.62 37.28 -15.98
CA THR A 28 2.33 36.16 -15.40
C THR A 28 1.55 34.85 -15.53
N SER A 29 2.24 33.72 -15.38
CA SER A 29 1.60 32.42 -15.24
C SER A 29 1.79 31.89 -13.81
N GLU A 30 0.74 31.35 -13.24
CA GLU A 30 0.73 30.69 -11.93
C GLU A 30 0.34 29.22 -12.09
N PHE A 31 0.94 28.31 -11.34
CA PHE A 31 0.52 26.92 -11.31
C PHE A 31 -0.59 26.72 -10.26
N LEU A 32 -1.74 26.24 -10.68
CA LEU A 32 -2.79 25.81 -9.77
C LEU A 32 -2.48 24.41 -9.26
N PRO A 33 -2.32 24.25 -7.94
CA PRO A 33 -2.03 22.93 -7.37
C PRO A 33 -3.22 21.98 -7.56
N PRO A 34 -2.97 20.67 -7.75
CA PRO A 34 -4.03 19.69 -7.91
C PRO A 34 -4.86 19.56 -6.62
N LYS A 35 -6.16 19.36 -6.79
CA LYS A 35 -7.14 19.25 -5.68
C LYS A 35 -6.75 18.17 -4.67
N MET A 36 -6.08 17.09 -5.11
CA MET A 36 -5.64 16.00 -4.24
C MET A 36 -4.57 16.43 -3.22
N ILE A 37 -3.84 17.53 -3.50
CA ILE A 37 -2.77 18.05 -2.63
C ILE A 37 -3.19 19.36 -1.96
N ALA A 38 -3.95 20.22 -2.67
CA ALA A 38 -4.33 21.54 -2.17
C ALA A 38 -5.38 21.47 -1.06
N ARG A 39 -4.96 21.71 0.17
CA ARG A 39 -5.83 21.81 1.35
C ARG A 39 -5.59 23.13 2.08
N LYS A 40 -6.59 23.59 2.81
CA LYS A 40 -6.49 24.80 3.64
C LYS A 40 -6.07 24.51 5.07
N GLU A 41 -6.39 23.29 5.55
CA GLU A 41 -6.12 22.85 6.91
C GLU A 41 -4.98 21.83 6.95
N PRO A 42 -4.27 21.72 8.08
CA PRO A 42 -3.23 20.70 8.26
C PRO A 42 -3.75 19.29 8.04
N TYR A 43 -2.98 18.47 7.34
CA TYR A 43 -3.35 17.10 7.00
C TYR A 43 -2.13 16.19 6.88
N VAL A 44 -2.37 14.89 6.85
CA VAL A 44 -1.36 13.88 6.54
C VAL A 44 -1.46 13.56 5.05
N LEU A 45 -0.40 13.85 4.30
CA LEU A 45 -0.26 13.45 2.92
C LEU A 45 0.50 12.13 2.86
N PHE A 46 -0.17 11.07 2.42
CA PHE A 46 0.42 9.74 2.29
C PHE A 46 0.71 9.44 0.81
N LEU A 47 2.00 9.34 0.48
CA LEU A 47 2.52 9.05 -0.86
C LEU A 47 2.80 7.55 -0.94
N ASP A 48 1.88 6.80 -1.54
CA ASP A 48 2.03 5.35 -1.68
C ASP A 48 2.82 5.00 -2.94
N GLU A 49 3.62 3.96 -2.87
CA GLU A 49 4.51 3.50 -3.94
C GLU A 49 5.46 4.60 -4.47
N LEU A 50 5.99 5.42 -3.57
CA LEU A 50 6.85 6.57 -3.92
C LEU A 50 8.07 6.18 -4.78
N ASN A 51 8.60 4.99 -4.62
CA ASN A 51 9.72 4.47 -5.39
C ASN A 51 9.32 3.67 -6.65
N ALA A 52 8.02 3.53 -6.94
CA ALA A 52 7.54 2.97 -8.21
C ALA A 52 7.37 4.02 -9.30
N CYS A 53 7.25 5.30 -8.92
CA CYS A 53 7.05 6.39 -9.85
C CYS A 53 8.31 6.74 -10.68
N THR A 54 8.12 7.51 -11.75
CA THR A 54 9.22 7.97 -12.62
C THR A 54 10.13 8.95 -11.87
N GLN A 55 11.35 9.15 -12.37
CA GLN A 55 12.29 10.11 -11.76
C GLN A 55 11.78 11.56 -11.84
N GLU A 56 11.01 11.88 -12.86
CA GLU A 56 10.38 13.20 -13.05
C GLU A 56 9.34 13.44 -11.95
N VAL A 57 8.52 12.45 -11.65
CA VAL A 57 7.54 12.47 -10.55
C VAL A 57 8.25 12.56 -9.19
N GLN A 58 9.34 11.80 -8.99
CA GLN A 58 10.16 11.91 -7.78
C GLN A 58 10.73 13.32 -7.58
N LYS A 59 11.15 14.00 -8.67
CA LYS A 59 11.63 15.40 -8.60
C LYS A 59 10.51 16.37 -8.19
N ALA A 60 9.29 16.18 -8.67
CA ALA A 60 8.15 16.99 -8.26
C ALA A 60 7.84 16.84 -6.76
N PHE A 61 7.91 15.62 -6.24
CA PHE A 61 7.75 15.35 -4.80
C PHE A 61 8.92 15.88 -3.94
N TYR A 62 10.10 16.08 -4.54
CA TYR A 62 11.24 16.63 -3.81
C TYR A 62 10.93 17.98 -3.15
N SER A 63 10.36 18.92 -3.92
CA SER A 63 9.98 20.24 -3.38
C SER A 63 8.88 20.11 -2.33
N LEU A 64 7.93 19.19 -2.52
CA LEU A 64 6.88 18.94 -1.56
C LEU A 64 7.41 18.41 -0.22
N ILE A 65 8.34 17.45 -0.27
CA ILE A 65 8.91 16.81 0.91
C ILE A 65 9.89 17.76 1.62
N HIS A 66 10.75 18.43 0.87
CA HIS A 66 11.83 19.26 1.42
C HIS A 66 11.40 20.68 1.72
N GLU A 67 10.79 21.35 0.74
CA GLU A 67 10.42 22.76 0.82
C GLU A 67 8.97 22.94 1.29
N ARG A 68 8.21 21.86 1.41
CA ARG A 68 6.80 21.84 1.78
C ARG A 68 5.92 22.66 0.84
N ARG A 69 6.31 22.72 -0.44
CA ARG A 69 5.59 23.46 -1.46
C ARG A 69 5.57 22.73 -2.80
N ILE A 70 4.57 23.05 -3.62
CA ILE A 70 4.48 22.70 -5.03
C ILE A 70 4.10 23.97 -5.79
N GLY A 71 4.94 24.39 -6.71
CA GLY A 71 4.75 25.68 -7.34
C GLY A 71 4.63 26.77 -6.29
N GLU A 72 3.50 27.45 -6.26
CA GLU A 72 3.20 28.54 -5.31
C GLU A 72 2.36 28.06 -4.10
N TYR A 73 1.88 26.82 -4.15
CA TYR A 73 1.12 26.25 -3.04
C TYR A 73 2.07 25.75 -1.95
N HIS A 74 1.82 26.23 -0.73
CA HIS A 74 2.50 25.76 0.48
C HIS A 74 1.60 24.82 1.27
N LEU A 75 2.16 23.69 1.75
CA LEU A 75 1.46 22.82 2.69
C LEU A 75 1.12 23.62 3.96
N PRO A 76 -0.12 23.52 4.46
CA PRO A 76 -0.50 24.14 5.73
C PRO A 76 0.47 23.76 6.85
N GLU A 77 0.76 24.71 7.74
CA GLU A 77 1.59 24.43 8.90
C GLU A 77 1.00 23.30 9.74
N GLY A 78 1.83 22.38 10.21
CA GLY A 78 1.39 21.17 10.93
C GLY A 78 1.02 19.98 10.02
N SER A 79 0.99 20.13 8.69
CA SER A 79 0.82 18.98 7.79
C SER A 79 2.05 18.04 7.85
N ILE A 80 1.84 16.75 7.63
CA ILE A 80 2.90 15.73 7.61
C ILE A 80 2.89 15.03 6.26
N VAL A 81 4.07 14.79 5.68
CA VAL A 81 4.22 13.98 4.46
C VAL A 81 4.85 12.65 4.84
N ILE A 82 4.18 11.56 4.47
CA ILE A 82 4.64 10.18 4.69
C ILE A 82 4.74 9.51 3.33
N GLY A 83 5.92 8.98 3.00
CA GLY A 83 6.12 8.16 1.81
C GLY A 83 6.19 6.68 2.18
N ALA A 84 5.50 5.83 1.43
CA ALA A 84 5.64 4.39 1.48
C ALA A 84 6.23 3.87 0.17
N GLY A 85 7.01 2.80 0.26
CA GLY A 85 7.57 2.14 -0.90
C GLY A 85 8.05 0.74 -0.57
N ASN A 86 8.12 -0.12 -1.57
CA ASN A 86 8.63 -1.46 -1.43
C ASN A 86 10.17 -1.45 -1.49
N ARG A 87 10.82 -2.40 -0.85
CA ARG A 87 12.28 -2.55 -0.97
C ARG A 87 12.62 -3.07 -2.37
N ALA A 88 13.80 -2.70 -2.87
CA ALA A 88 14.28 -3.16 -4.19
C ALA A 88 14.39 -4.70 -4.28
N GLU A 89 14.64 -5.35 -3.17
CA GLU A 89 14.71 -6.81 -3.05
C GLU A 89 13.33 -7.51 -3.04
N ASP A 90 12.25 -6.76 -2.72
CA ASP A 90 10.89 -7.30 -2.61
C ASP A 90 10.06 -7.09 -3.88
N SER A 91 10.53 -6.29 -4.84
CA SER A 91 9.76 -5.96 -6.03
C SER A 91 10.64 -5.65 -7.25
N ALA A 92 10.33 -6.29 -8.38
CA ALA A 92 11.00 -6.04 -9.66
C ALA A 92 10.69 -4.65 -10.28
N ILE A 93 9.67 -3.96 -9.81
CA ILE A 93 9.19 -2.68 -10.35
C ILE A 93 9.82 -1.48 -9.65
N VAL A 94 10.54 -1.71 -8.57
CA VAL A 94 11.12 -0.64 -7.75
C VAL A 94 12.24 0.06 -8.50
N LYS A 95 12.11 1.38 -8.64
CA LYS A 95 13.17 2.26 -9.14
C LYS A 95 13.99 2.80 -7.98
N THR A 96 15.28 2.98 -8.21
CA THR A 96 16.15 3.57 -7.20
C THR A 96 15.73 5.02 -6.93
N MET A 97 15.41 5.33 -5.68
CA MET A 97 15.16 6.71 -5.28
C MET A 97 16.46 7.53 -5.36
N SER A 98 16.31 8.80 -5.73
CA SER A 98 17.47 9.70 -5.78
C SER A 98 18.06 9.88 -4.38
N SER A 99 19.39 9.98 -4.29
CA SER A 99 20.09 10.29 -3.04
C SER A 99 19.60 11.60 -2.40
N ALA A 100 19.14 12.54 -3.23
CA ALA A 100 18.57 13.79 -2.78
C ALA A 100 17.27 13.59 -1.97
N LEU A 101 16.39 12.67 -2.38
CA LEU A 101 15.19 12.31 -1.62
C LEU A 101 15.56 11.51 -0.37
N LEU A 102 16.39 10.49 -0.51
CA LEU A 102 16.79 9.63 0.60
C LEU A 102 17.35 10.42 1.78
N ASN A 103 18.21 11.41 1.52
CA ASN A 103 18.85 12.19 2.57
C ASN A 103 17.93 13.22 3.26
N ARG A 104 16.67 13.32 2.85
CA ARG A 104 15.70 14.30 3.38
C ARG A 104 14.50 13.66 4.06
N MET A 105 14.54 12.36 4.23
CA MET A 105 13.48 11.61 4.86
C MET A 105 13.99 10.86 6.08
N PHE A 106 13.12 10.70 7.06
CA PHE A 106 13.34 9.77 8.16
C PHE A 106 12.90 8.38 7.71
N HIS A 107 13.82 7.43 7.66
CA HIS A 107 13.54 6.09 7.17
C HIS A 107 13.07 5.17 8.28
N VAL A 108 11.93 4.54 8.06
CA VAL A 108 11.37 3.52 8.94
C VAL A 108 11.18 2.23 8.14
N GLN A 109 11.75 1.14 8.63
CA GLN A 109 11.52 -0.18 8.07
C GLN A 109 10.41 -0.87 8.84
N LEU A 110 9.31 -1.19 8.17
CA LEU A 110 8.25 -2.00 8.73
C LEU A 110 8.62 -3.48 8.58
N LYS A 111 8.55 -4.21 9.68
CA LYS A 111 8.66 -5.67 9.67
C LYS A 111 7.30 -6.25 10.00
N ALA A 112 6.93 -7.28 9.26
CA ALA A 112 5.74 -8.02 9.57
C ALA A 112 5.94 -8.84 10.86
N ASP A 113 4.94 -8.83 11.71
CA ASP A 113 4.90 -9.60 12.96
C ASP A 113 3.63 -10.45 12.98
N VAL A 114 3.81 -11.77 13.07
CA VAL A 114 2.70 -12.73 13.00
C VAL A 114 1.76 -12.57 14.19
N GLY A 115 2.30 -12.33 15.39
CA GLY A 115 1.49 -12.16 16.59
C GLY A 115 0.60 -10.92 16.53
N GLN A 116 1.13 -9.82 15.99
CA GLN A 116 0.33 -8.61 15.76
C GLN A 116 -0.70 -8.81 14.66
N TRP A 117 -0.35 -9.54 13.58
CA TRP A 117 -1.30 -9.85 12.53
C TRP A 117 -2.46 -10.70 13.06
N ILE A 118 -2.21 -11.72 13.88
CA ILE A 118 -3.26 -12.54 14.48
C ILE A 118 -4.21 -11.68 15.34
N LYS A 119 -3.68 -10.79 16.18
CA LYS A 119 -4.51 -9.87 16.99
C LYS A 119 -5.36 -8.95 16.11
N TRP A 120 -4.79 -8.42 15.06
CA TRP A 120 -5.51 -7.61 14.09
C TRP A 120 -6.59 -8.43 13.36
N ALA A 121 -6.25 -9.63 12.88
CA ALA A 121 -7.17 -10.52 12.19
C ALA A 121 -8.38 -10.90 13.05
N GLN A 122 -8.16 -11.12 14.36
CA GLN A 122 -9.23 -11.36 15.32
C GLN A 122 -10.11 -10.13 15.53
N ALA A 123 -9.51 -8.94 15.65
CA ALA A 123 -10.22 -7.69 15.84
C ALA A 123 -11.07 -7.30 14.62
N GLU A 124 -10.55 -7.52 13.41
CA GLU A 124 -11.26 -7.31 12.14
C GLU A 124 -12.25 -8.43 11.81
N GLY A 125 -12.28 -9.48 12.63
CA GLY A 125 -13.18 -10.62 12.46
C GLY A 125 -12.90 -11.39 11.17
N LEU A 126 -11.66 -11.69 10.85
CA LEU A 126 -11.33 -12.59 9.76
C LEU A 126 -11.94 -13.99 10.01
N HIS A 127 -12.09 -14.76 8.94
CA HIS A 127 -12.68 -16.10 9.03
C HIS A 127 -11.89 -16.99 10.00
N PRO A 128 -12.55 -17.70 10.95
CA PRO A 128 -11.87 -18.49 11.98
C PRO A 128 -10.88 -19.51 11.42
N TRP A 129 -11.21 -20.18 10.32
CA TRP A 129 -10.32 -21.17 9.69
C TRP A 129 -8.97 -20.58 9.28
N VAL A 130 -8.96 -19.33 8.79
CA VAL A 130 -7.71 -18.62 8.41
C VAL A 130 -6.92 -18.28 9.66
N ILE A 131 -7.56 -17.76 10.69
CA ILE A 131 -6.91 -17.39 11.95
C ILE A 131 -6.31 -18.63 12.61
N ASP A 132 -7.08 -19.69 12.77
CA ASP A 132 -6.67 -20.93 13.42
C ASP A 132 -5.52 -21.61 12.67
N TYR A 133 -5.56 -21.56 11.34
CA TYR A 133 -4.47 -22.07 10.52
C TYR A 133 -3.16 -21.30 10.74
N ILE A 134 -3.20 -19.98 10.72
CA ILE A 134 -2.00 -19.16 10.93
C ILE A 134 -1.48 -19.26 12.38
N ILE A 135 -2.35 -19.48 13.35
CA ILE A 135 -1.91 -19.79 14.73
C ILE A 135 -1.09 -21.08 14.78
N GLN A 136 -1.52 -22.12 14.03
CA GLN A 136 -0.82 -23.41 13.95
C GLN A 136 0.42 -23.35 13.06
N ARG A 137 0.38 -22.57 12.00
CA ARG A 137 1.44 -22.44 10.99
C ARG A 137 1.83 -20.98 10.76
N PRO A 138 2.45 -20.34 11.76
CA PRO A 138 2.84 -18.93 11.68
C PRO A 138 3.86 -18.65 10.57
N ASP A 139 4.65 -19.66 10.19
CA ASP A 139 5.59 -19.64 9.07
C ASP A 139 4.91 -19.48 7.70
N HIS A 140 3.62 -19.78 7.58
CA HIS A 140 2.87 -19.68 6.33
C HIS A 140 2.22 -18.31 6.10
N LEU A 141 2.30 -17.38 7.06
CA LEU A 141 1.76 -16.03 6.87
C LEU A 141 2.45 -15.30 5.71
N PHE A 142 3.74 -15.60 5.49
CA PHE A 142 4.55 -15.05 4.43
C PHE A 142 5.25 -16.15 3.64
N SER A 143 5.31 -15.97 2.33
CA SER A 143 6.22 -16.71 1.45
C SER A 143 7.04 -15.71 0.64
N GLU A 144 8.20 -16.13 0.17
CA GLU A 144 8.94 -15.37 -0.82
C GLU A 144 8.13 -15.28 -2.12
N PRO A 145 8.20 -14.15 -2.85
CA PRO A 145 7.57 -14.03 -4.16
C PRO A 145 8.10 -15.13 -5.10
N PRO A 146 7.23 -15.90 -5.75
CA PRO A 146 7.65 -16.90 -6.72
C PRO A 146 8.32 -16.23 -7.93
N LYS A 147 9.13 -17.00 -8.65
CA LYS A 147 9.74 -16.54 -9.92
C LYS A 147 8.75 -16.61 -11.09
N THR A 148 7.62 -17.24 -10.89
CA THR A 148 6.52 -17.47 -11.84
C THR A 148 5.34 -16.58 -11.49
N GLU A 149 4.43 -16.36 -12.44
CA GLU A 149 3.20 -15.58 -12.23
C GLU A 149 2.15 -16.42 -11.46
N GLU A 150 2.47 -16.77 -10.23
CA GLU A 150 1.62 -17.59 -9.38
C GLU A 150 1.23 -16.83 -8.09
N PRO A 151 0.06 -17.12 -7.50
CA PRO A 151 -0.31 -16.60 -6.19
C PRO A 151 0.72 -16.99 -5.13
N PHE A 152 0.95 -16.12 -4.16
CA PHE A 152 1.82 -16.41 -3.04
C PHE A 152 1.26 -15.88 -1.74
N SER A 153 1.67 -16.50 -0.64
CA SER A 153 1.07 -16.24 0.66
C SER A 153 1.69 -15.01 1.32
N ILE A 154 0.85 -14.01 1.54
CA ILE A 154 1.14 -12.79 2.29
C ILE A 154 -0.10 -12.43 3.13
N PRO A 155 -0.03 -11.54 4.12
CA PRO A 155 -1.17 -11.12 4.93
C PRO A 155 -2.40 -10.74 4.11
N ARG A 156 -2.20 -10.08 2.97
CA ARG A 156 -3.29 -9.67 2.07
C ARG A 156 -3.97 -10.87 1.41
N SER A 157 -3.22 -11.87 0.95
CA SER A 157 -3.80 -13.06 0.32
C SER A 157 -4.58 -13.93 1.32
N TRP A 158 -4.14 -14.02 2.57
CA TRP A 158 -4.90 -14.63 3.64
C TRP A 158 -6.19 -13.88 3.98
N HIS A 159 -6.16 -12.53 3.93
CA HIS A 159 -7.36 -11.71 4.08
C HIS A 159 -8.34 -11.95 2.93
N MET A 160 -7.86 -11.97 1.68
CA MET A 160 -8.71 -12.27 0.51
C MET A 160 -9.37 -13.65 0.62
N LEU A 161 -8.63 -14.67 1.05
CA LEU A 161 -9.22 -15.98 1.30
C LEU A 161 -10.29 -15.93 2.41
N SER A 162 -10.02 -15.20 3.50
CA SER A 162 -10.98 -14.99 4.57
C SER A 162 -12.28 -14.36 4.07
N ASP A 163 -12.18 -13.34 3.23
CA ASP A 163 -13.35 -12.66 2.67
C ASP A 163 -14.15 -13.59 1.76
N ALA A 164 -13.46 -14.36 0.91
CA ALA A 164 -14.11 -15.37 0.07
C ALA A 164 -14.84 -16.42 0.91
N LEU A 165 -14.23 -16.92 1.98
CA LEU A 165 -14.85 -17.89 2.89
C LEU A 165 -16.09 -17.31 3.60
N LYS A 166 -16.05 -16.02 3.99
CA LYS A 166 -17.19 -15.35 4.61
C LYS A 166 -18.35 -15.18 3.63
N GLU A 167 -18.08 -14.73 2.40
CA GLU A 167 -19.10 -14.58 1.36
C GLU A 167 -19.81 -15.90 1.05
N TYR A 168 -19.08 -17.00 1.07
CA TYR A 168 -19.65 -18.36 0.92
C TYR A 168 -20.22 -18.94 2.22
N ARG A 169 -20.18 -18.18 3.33
CA ARG A 169 -20.62 -18.64 4.66
C ARG A 169 -20.04 -20.00 5.03
N ALA A 170 -18.74 -20.16 4.79
CA ALA A 170 -18.05 -21.40 5.12
C ALA A 170 -18.16 -21.72 6.62
N GLY A 171 -18.53 -22.95 6.94
CA GLY A 171 -18.82 -23.38 8.31
C GLY A 171 -20.28 -23.22 8.75
N GLU A 172 -21.08 -22.38 8.06
CA GLU A 172 -22.54 -22.28 8.28
C GLU A 172 -23.33 -23.14 7.29
N GLN A 173 -22.77 -23.31 6.09
CA GLN A 173 -23.34 -24.16 5.04
C GLN A 173 -22.26 -25.05 4.43
N ASP A 174 -22.69 -26.14 3.79
CA ASP A 174 -21.78 -27.07 3.12
C ASP A 174 -21.15 -26.39 1.90
N ILE A 175 -19.85 -26.26 1.94
CA ILE A 175 -19.02 -25.88 0.81
C ILE A 175 -18.46 -27.15 0.16
N SER A 176 -18.54 -27.26 -1.17
CA SER A 176 -17.89 -28.35 -1.85
C SER A 176 -16.37 -28.27 -1.70
N GLN A 177 -15.71 -29.43 -1.56
CA GLN A 177 -14.24 -29.45 -1.50
C GLN A 177 -13.59 -28.80 -2.73
N GLU A 178 -14.24 -28.93 -3.90
CA GLU A 178 -13.76 -28.30 -5.13
C GLU A 178 -13.79 -26.77 -5.05
N THR A 179 -14.89 -26.19 -4.53
CA THR A 179 -15.02 -24.74 -4.31
C THR A 179 -13.98 -24.24 -3.32
N LEU A 180 -13.81 -24.91 -2.20
CA LEU A 180 -12.83 -24.56 -1.18
C LEU A 180 -11.40 -24.63 -1.72
N LYS A 181 -11.09 -25.68 -2.49
CA LYS A 181 -9.82 -25.85 -3.18
C LYS A 181 -9.56 -24.68 -4.14
N MET A 182 -10.54 -24.35 -4.99
CA MET A 182 -10.44 -23.25 -5.93
C MET A 182 -10.13 -21.92 -5.23
N MET A 183 -10.81 -21.60 -4.12
CA MET A 183 -10.55 -20.38 -3.34
C MET A 183 -9.14 -20.35 -2.78
N ALA A 184 -8.68 -21.44 -2.17
CA ALA A 184 -7.37 -21.49 -1.54
C ALA A 184 -6.24 -21.34 -2.58
N TYR A 185 -6.32 -22.06 -3.69
CA TYR A 185 -5.32 -22.00 -4.76
C TYR A 185 -5.33 -20.68 -5.55
N ALA A 186 -6.47 -19.97 -5.58
CA ALA A 186 -6.54 -18.66 -6.20
C ALA A 186 -5.85 -17.56 -5.39
N CYS A 187 -5.64 -17.76 -4.09
CA CYS A 187 -5.12 -16.74 -3.18
C CYS A 187 -3.71 -17.04 -2.65
N LEU A 188 -3.36 -18.31 -2.49
CA LEU A 188 -2.21 -18.74 -1.73
C LEU A 188 -1.16 -19.46 -2.59
N LEU A 189 0.07 -19.50 -2.09
CA LEU A 189 1.09 -20.40 -2.61
C LEU A 189 0.56 -21.85 -2.61
N GLU A 190 0.79 -22.59 -3.70
CA GLU A 190 0.25 -23.94 -3.89
C GLU A 190 0.47 -24.86 -2.68
N GLN A 191 1.67 -24.88 -2.13
CA GLN A 191 2.00 -25.69 -0.94
C GLN A 191 1.16 -25.27 0.28
N HIS A 192 0.97 -23.96 0.52
CA HIS A 192 0.19 -23.47 1.64
C HIS A 192 -1.31 -23.72 1.46
N ALA A 193 -1.80 -23.60 0.21
CA ALA A 193 -3.18 -23.96 -0.13
C ALA A 193 -3.46 -25.43 0.14
N GLY A 194 -2.57 -26.33 -0.30
CA GLY A 194 -2.71 -27.75 -0.04
C GLY A 194 -2.71 -28.12 1.44
N MET A 195 -1.87 -27.49 2.25
CA MET A 195 -1.81 -27.71 3.70
C MET A 195 -3.00 -27.08 4.45
N PHE A 196 -3.55 -25.98 3.95
CA PHE A 196 -4.77 -25.39 4.51
C PHE A 196 -6.01 -26.27 4.33
N LEU A 197 -6.03 -27.09 3.28
CA LEU A 197 -7.13 -27.97 2.93
C LEU A 197 -7.04 -29.36 3.59
N ALA A 198 -5.89 -29.71 4.19
CA ALA A 198 -5.64 -31.00 4.80
C ALA A 198 -6.16 -31.07 6.25
#